data_a076a5595298f53b2c7f95964df674e7
#
_entry.id   a076a5595298f53b2c7f95964df674e7
#
_cell.length_a   1.000
_cell.length_b   1.000
_cell.length_c   1.000
_cell.angle_alpha   90.00
_cell.angle_beta   90.00
_cell.angle_gamma   90.00
#
_symmetry.space_group_name_H-M   'P 1'
#
loop_
_entity.id
_entity.type
_entity.pdbx_description
1 polymer ?
#
loop_
_entity_poly.entity_id
_entity_poly.type
_entity_poly.pdbx_seq_one_letter_code
_entity_poly.pdbx_strand_id
1 'polypeptide(L)'
;GLQLLYPRRCPICDNIVPQWGEKICLTCLPRLKYVAPPRCLRCGKGLKMLEREYCGDCAHKHHYYVSGRALYEYGSVADSLYRLKYEGRQEYAQAYGEELARYLGDFIKRVKPDALIPIPLHWTRKQKRGYNQAALLAKSLGKQVGVPVKEKVLIRVRKTVPMKLLNPTERQNNLKKAFLIRGNDVKLKTVIIVDDIYTTG
;
A
#
# COMPACT_ATOMS: atom_id res chain seq x y z
N GLY A 1 -20.69 -5.08 -23.87
CA GLY A 1 -20.13 -6.37 -24.29
C GLY A 1 -19.07 -6.99 -23.39
N LEU A 2 -17.94 -6.36 -23.16
CA LEU A 2 -16.82 -6.92 -22.36
C LEU A 2 -17.13 -7.11 -20.87
N GLN A 3 -18.04 -6.33 -20.32
CA GLN A 3 -18.41 -6.37 -18.90
C GLN A 3 -19.22 -7.64 -18.50
N LEU A 4 -19.87 -8.29 -19.43
CA LEU A 4 -20.55 -9.58 -19.20
C LEU A 4 -19.54 -10.73 -19.04
N LEU A 5 -18.38 -10.64 -19.70
CA LEU A 5 -17.32 -11.66 -19.64
C LEU A 5 -16.41 -11.47 -18.40
N TYR A 6 -16.28 -10.23 -17.90
CA TYR A 6 -15.44 -9.89 -16.76
C TYR A 6 -16.22 -9.05 -15.73
N PRO A 7 -17.10 -9.69 -14.96
CA PRO A 7 -17.89 -9.01 -13.95
C PRO A 7 -16.99 -8.49 -12.83
N ARG A 8 -17.33 -7.30 -12.30
CA ARG A 8 -16.64 -6.72 -11.16
C ARG A 8 -16.80 -7.62 -9.94
N ARG A 9 -15.74 -7.81 -9.17
CA ARG A 9 -15.73 -8.65 -7.98
C ARG A 9 -15.37 -7.87 -6.73
N CYS A 10 -15.99 -8.26 -5.61
CA CYS A 10 -15.64 -7.74 -4.30
C CYS A 10 -14.23 -8.18 -3.91
N PRO A 11 -13.30 -7.27 -3.56
CA PRO A 11 -11.93 -7.64 -3.21
C PRO A 11 -11.84 -8.53 -1.97
N ILE A 12 -12.85 -8.54 -1.10
CA ILE A 12 -12.82 -9.28 0.17
C ILE A 12 -13.29 -10.72 0.01
N CYS A 13 -14.44 -10.98 -0.65
CA CYS A 13 -15.00 -12.33 -0.80
C CYS A 13 -14.89 -12.90 -2.22
N ASP A 14 -14.39 -12.13 -3.19
CA ASP A 14 -14.31 -12.47 -4.62
C ASP A 14 -15.66 -12.71 -5.31
N ASN A 15 -16.79 -12.49 -4.64
CA ASN A 15 -18.11 -12.59 -5.25
C ASN A 15 -18.36 -11.45 -6.23
N ILE A 16 -19.18 -11.69 -7.24
CA ILE A 16 -19.61 -10.68 -8.20
C ILE A 16 -20.39 -9.59 -7.47
N VAL A 17 -20.07 -8.33 -7.78
CA VAL A 17 -20.79 -7.16 -7.29
C VAL A 17 -21.34 -6.33 -8.46
N PRO A 18 -22.40 -5.53 -8.24
CA PRO A 18 -22.94 -4.65 -9.28
C PRO A 18 -21.88 -3.77 -9.92
N GLN A 19 -22.04 -3.45 -11.21
CA GLN A 19 -21.09 -2.60 -11.95
C GLN A 19 -21.12 -1.13 -11.48
N TRP A 20 -22.18 -0.72 -10.81
CA TRP A 20 -22.37 0.59 -10.21
C TRP A 20 -22.41 0.48 -8.68
N GLY A 21 -22.14 1.59 -8.00
CA GLY A 21 -22.11 1.65 -6.54
C GLY A 21 -20.82 1.11 -5.92
N GLU A 22 -20.94 0.65 -4.70
CA GLU A 22 -19.79 0.21 -3.88
C GLU A 22 -19.07 -1.00 -4.47
N LYS A 23 -17.75 -0.96 -4.42
CA LYS A 23 -16.89 -2.05 -4.92
C LYS A 23 -16.68 -3.17 -3.91
N ILE A 24 -16.92 -2.89 -2.64
CA ILE A 24 -16.89 -3.86 -1.54
C ILE A 24 -18.36 -4.14 -1.18
N CYS A 25 -18.76 -5.39 -1.21
CA CYS A 25 -20.15 -5.75 -0.93
C CYS A 25 -20.53 -5.46 0.54
N LEU A 26 -21.81 -5.16 0.79
CA LEU A 26 -22.34 -4.79 2.10
C LEU A 26 -22.05 -5.84 3.19
N THR A 27 -22.02 -7.12 2.84
CA THR A 27 -21.71 -8.23 3.77
C THR A 27 -20.22 -8.26 4.17
N CYS A 28 -19.34 -7.67 3.36
CA CYS A 28 -17.90 -7.62 3.62
C CYS A 28 -17.46 -6.34 4.34
N LEU A 29 -18.17 -5.23 4.17
CA LEU A 29 -17.84 -3.97 4.82
C LEU A 29 -17.65 -4.10 6.35
N PRO A 30 -18.54 -4.77 7.11
CA PRO A 30 -18.37 -4.92 8.55
C PRO A 30 -17.19 -5.80 8.97
N ARG A 31 -16.64 -6.61 8.04
CA ARG A 31 -15.49 -7.49 8.29
C ARG A 31 -14.16 -6.78 8.17
N LEU A 32 -14.15 -5.60 7.58
CA LEU A 32 -12.95 -4.78 7.41
C LEU A 32 -12.60 -4.11 8.74
N LYS A 33 -11.37 -4.31 9.16
CA LYS A 33 -10.82 -3.64 10.34
C LYS A 33 -9.94 -2.49 9.89
N TYR A 34 -10.51 -1.29 9.94
CA TYR A 34 -9.74 -0.07 9.70
C TYR A 34 -8.79 0.19 10.85
N VAL A 35 -7.60 0.68 10.53
CA VAL A 35 -6.67 1.11 11.58
C VAL A 35 -7.21 2.38 12.22
N ALA A 36 -7.79 2.23 13.43
CA ALA A 36 -8.37 3.32 14.21
C ALA A 36 -7.35 3.93 15.21
N PRO A 37 -7.58 5.16 15.71
CA PRO A 37 -6.87 5.68 16.88
C PRO A 37 -7.09 4.79 18.11
N PRO A 38 -6.09 4.69 19.06
CA PRO A 38 -4.79 5.34 19.00
C PRO A 38 -3.86 4.70 17.97
N ARG A 39 -3.04 5.53 17.30
CA ARG A 39 -2.10 5.09 16.26
C ARG A 39 -0.70 5.57 16.58
N CYS A 40 0.28 4.75 16.23
CA CYS A 40 1.68 5.18 16.27
C CYS A 40 1.88 6.44 15.43
N LEU A 41 2.41 7.50 16.03
CA LEU A 41 2.64 8.77 15.36
C LEU A 41 3.62 8.65 14.19
N ARG A 42 4.56 7.69 14.27
CA ARG A 42 5.54 7.45 13.21
C ARG A 42 4.97 6.59 12.07
N CYS A 43 4.61 5.34 12.32
CA CYS A 43 4.24 4.40 11.25
C CYS A 43 2.74 4.27 10.99
N GLY A 44 1.89 4.85 11.83
CA GLY A 44 0.44 4.78 11.69
C GLY A 44 -0.18 3.43 12.06
N LYS A 45 0.58 2.48 12.63
CA LYS A 45 0.06 1.20 13.15
C LYS A 45 -0.87 1.46 14.33
N GLY A 46 -1.98 0.74 14.43
CA GLY A 46 -2.85 0.79 15.60
C GLY A 46 -2.11 0.42 16.89
N LEU A 47 -2.37 1.17 17.96
CA LEU A 47 -1.83 0.92 19.28
C LEU A 47 -2.90 0.30 20.17
N LYS A 48 -2.49 -0.60 21.07
CA LYS A 48 -3.40 -1.22 22.05
C LYS A 48 -3.61 -0.35 23.30
N MET A 49 -2.68 0.57 23.55
CA MET A 49 -2.69 1.43 24.74
C MET A 49 -2.76 2.90 24.33
N LEU A 50 -3.67 3.65 24.94
CA LEU A 50 -3.87 5.09 24.71
C LEU A 50 -2.66 5.94 25.13
N GLU A 51 -1.89 5.48 26.09
CA GLU A 51 -0.76 6.22 26.68
C GLU A 51 0.53 6.19 25.84
N ARG A 52 0.55 5.41 24.74
CA ARG A 52 1.74 5.29 23.91
C ARG A 52 1.60 6.11 22.62
N GLU A 53 2.60 6.93 22.36
CA GLU A 53 2.72 7.67 21.11
C GLU A 53 3.32 6.82 19.99
N TYR A 54 4.19 5.85 20.33
CA TYR A 54 4.93 5.02 19.37
C TYR A 54 4.71 3.53 19.64
N CYS A 55 4.61 2.74 18.59
CA CYS A 55 4.65 1.28 18.72
C CYS A 55 6.06 0.81 19.11
N GLY A 56 6.18 -0.43 19.62
CA GLY A 56 7.45 -0.99 20.06
C GLY A 56 8.58 -0.89 19.01
N ASP A 57 8.27 -1.13 17.72
CA ASP A 57 9.26 -0.98 16.66
C ASP A 57 9.74 0.47 16.50
N CYS A 58 8.83 1.44 16.50
CA CYS A 58 9.16 2.85 16.30
C CYS A 58 9.77 3.53 17.53
N ALA A 59 9.58 2.97 18.72
CA ALA A 59 10.22 3.45 19.95
C ALA A 59 11.74 3.14 19.97
N HIS A 60 12.16 2.05 19.30
CA HIS A 60 13.54 1.56 19.32
C HIS A 60 14.29 1.67 17.99
N LYS A 61 13.60 2.07 16.91
CA LYS A 61 14.20 2.18 15.57
C LYS A 61 14.08 3.57 15.01
N HIS A 62 15.18 4.06 14.44
CA HIS A 62 15.16 5.28 13.64
C HIS A 62 14.55 4.99 12.27
N HIS A 63 13.59 5.82 11.87
CA HIS A 63 12.99 5.80 10.54
C HIS A 63 13.25 7.12 9.82
N TYR A 64 13.57 7.05 8.54
CA TYR A 64 13.87 8.22 7.71
C TYR A 64 12.61 8.92 7.17
N TYR A 65 11.43 8.31 7.29
CA TYR A 65 10.18 8.95 6.93
C TYR A 65 9.57 9.71 8.13
N VAL A 66 8.83 10.76 7.84
CA VAL A 66 8.20 11.62 8.85
C VAL A 66 7.03 10.92 9.52
N SER A 67 6.09 10.40 8.72
CA SER A 67 4.94 9.66 9.24
C SER A 67 4.40 8.67 8.22
N GLY A 68 3.76 7.63 8.71
CA GLY A 68 3.06 6.64 7.91
C GLY A 68 1.58 6.56 8.26
N ARG A 69 0.79 5.98 7.37
CA ARG A 69 -0.63 5.65 7.58
C ARG A 69 -0.92 4.30 6.96
N ALA A 70 -1.75 3.53 7.62
CA ALA A 70 -2.30 2.29 7.11
C ALA A 70 -3.82 2.39 7.07
N LEU A 71 -4.44 1.77 6.06
CA LEU A 71 -5.89 1.74 5.90
C LEU A 71 -6.51 0.65 6.76
N TYR A 72 -6.05 -0.58 6.59
CA TYR A 72 -6.60 -1.77 7.23
C TYR A 72 -5.58 -2.50 8.09
N GLU A 73 -6.09 -3.19 9.10
CA GLU A 73 -5.33 -4.26 9.75
C GLU A 73 -5.13 -5.42 8.77
N TYR A 74 -3.92 -5.91 8.65
CA TYR A 74 -3.53 -6.93 7.67
C TYR A 74 -4.44 -8.17 7.69
N GLY A 75 -4.80 -8.65 8.90
CA GLY A 75 -5.63 -9.85 9.04
C GLY A 75 -7.00 -9.76 8.36
N SER A 76 -7.58 -8.56 8.23
CA SER A 76 -8.89 -8.39 7.58
C SER A 76 -8.83 -8.38 6.05
N VAL A 77 -7.64 -8.25 5.45
CA VAL A 77 -7.45 -8.13 4.00
C VAL A 77 -6.39 -9.08 3.42
N ALA A 78 -5.86 -9.98 4.23
CA ALA A 78 -4.73 -10.85 3.84
C ALA A 78 -5.02 -11.67 2.58
N ASP A 79 -6.18 -12.34 2.51
CA ASP A 79 -6.59 -13.17 1.36
C ASP A 79 -6.81 -12.32 0.11
N SER A 80 -7.37 -11.13 0.28
CA SER A 80 -7.58 -10.19 -0.81
C SER A 80 -6.24 -9.70 -1.39
N LEU A 81 -5.29 -9.35 -0.53
CA LEU A 81 -3.93 -8.98 -0.96
C LEU A 81 -3.18 -10.15 -1.59
N TYR A 82 -3.46 -11.37 -1.16
CA TYR A 82 -2.93 -12.58 -1.82
C TYR A 82 -3.46 -12.70 -3.25
N ARG A 83 -4.77 -12.56 -3.44
CA ARG A 83 -5.40 -12.58 -4.77
C ARG A 83 -4.88 -11.46 -5.66
N LEU A 84 -4.76 -10.23 -5.12
CA LEU A 84 -4.15 -9.09 -5.83
C LEU A 84 -2.71 -9.39 -6.24
N LYS A 85 -1.93 -10.15 -5.46
CA LYS A 85 -0.52 -10.45 -5.76
C LYS A 85 -0.30 -11.64 -6.68
N TYR A 86 -1.14 -12.67 -6.58
CA TYR A 86 -0.82 -13.98 -7.13
C TYR A 86 -1.91 -14.57 -8.04
N GLU A 87 -3.13 -14.05 -8.00
CA GLU A 87 -4.26 -14.56 -8.77
C GLU A 87 -4.75 -13.58 -9.85
N GLY A 88 -3.95 -12.56 -10.17
CA GLY A 88 -4.24 -11.63 -11.25
C GLY A 88 -5.37 -10.62 -10.99
N ARG A 89 -5.88 -10.53 -9.76
CA ARG A 89 -7.00 -9.64 -9.38
C ARG A 89 -6.60 -8.16 -9.32
N GLN A 90 -6.13 -7.62 -10.42
CA GLN A 90 -5.65 -6.24 -10.51
C GLN A 90 -6.74 -5.20 -10.24
N GLU A 91 -7.99 -5.53 -10.58
CA GLU A 91 -9.17 -4.70 -10.37
C GLU A 91 -9.42 -4.33 -8.91
N TYR A 92 -8.93 -5.14 -7.95
CA TYR A 92 -9.04 -4.83 -6.53
C TYR A 92 -8.31 -3.54 -6.14
N ALA A 93 -7.25 -3.19 -6.86
CA ALA A 93 -6.51 -1.96 -6.62
C ALA A 93 -7.38 -0.70 -6.78
N GLN A 94 -8.43 -0.76 -7.61
CA GLN A 94 -9.35 0.35 -7.76
C GLN A 94 -10.17 0.55 -6.49
N ALA A 95 -10.75 -0.51 -5.93
CA ALA A 95 -11.49 -0.43 -4.68
C ALA A 95 -10.62 0.08 -3.53
N TYR A 96 -9.40 -0.45 -3.40
CA TYR A 96 -8.46 -0.02 -2.37
C TYR A 96 -8.00 1.44 -2.56
N GLY A 97 -7.81 1.90 -3.79
CA GLY A 97 -7.45 3.30 -4.05
C GLY A 97 -8.56 4.28 -3.67
N GLU A 98 -9.82 3.91 -3.89
CA GLU A 98 -10.98 4.69 -3.47
C GLU A 98 -11.12 4.73 -1.95
N GLU A 99 -10.95 3.59 -1.29
CA GLU A 99 -10.95 3.51 0.18
C GLU A 99 -9.80 4.32 0.80
N LEU A 100 -8.58 4.22 0.24
CA LEU A 100 -7.45 5.04 0.66
C LEU A 100 -7.75 6.53 0.52
N ALA A 101 -8.37 6.95 -0.59
CA ALA A 101 -8.76 8.35 -0.80
C ALA A 101 -9.83 8.80 0.20
N ARG A 102 -10.81 7.95 0.49
CA ARG A 102 -11.89 8.23 1.44
C ARG A 102 -11.35 8.43 2.86
N TYR A 103 -10.45 7.54 3.32
CA TYR A 103 -9.95 7.56 4.69
C TYR A 103 -8.70 8.41 4.92
N LEU A 104 -7.85 8.53 3.92
CA LEU A 104 -6.58 9.24 4.03
C LEU A 104 -6.54 10.53 3.20
N GLY A 105 -7.61 10.87 2.48
CA GLY A 105 -7.65 12.04 1.61
C GLY A 105 -7.32 13.35 2.34
N ASP A 106 -7.85 13.56 3.53
CA ASP A 106 -7.55 14.77 4.33
C ASP A 106 -6.10 14.77 4.84
N PHE A 107 -5.54 13.62 5.19
CA PHE A 107 -4.13 13.51 5.52
C PHE A 107 -3.27 13.88 4.30
N ILE A 108 -3.59 13.34 3.13
CA ILE A 108 -2.87 13.62 1.88
C ILE A 108 -2.95 15.10 1.50
N LYS A 109 -4.15 15.72 1.64
CA LYS A 109 -4.34 17.16 1.41
C LYS A 109 -3.49 18.03 2.34
N ARG A 110 -3.36 17.65 3.62
CA ARG A 110 -2.49 18.36 4.57
C ARG A 110 -1.01 18.21 4.27
N VAL A 111 -0.59 17.01 3.86
CA VAL A 111 0.81 16.72 3.50
C VAL A 111 1.22 17.44 2.22
N LYS A 112 0.31 17.69 1.29
CA LYS A 112 0.54 18.33 -0.03
C LYS A 112 1.73 17.70 -0.77
N PRO A 113 1.69 16.39 -1.03
CA PRO A 113 2.82 15.71 -1.67
C PRO A 113 2.96 16.12 -3.12
N ASP A 114 4.20 16.26 -3.59
CA ASP A 114 4.52 16.52 -5.00
C ASP A 114 4.24 15.28 -5.86
N ALA A 115 4.34 14.09 -5.29
CA ALA A 115 4.07 12.83 -5.98
C ALA A 115 3.77 11.66 -5.03
N LEU A 116 3.07 10.65 -5.57
CA LEU A 116 3.00 9.31 -5.02
C LEU A 116 4.06 8.44 -5.69
N ILE A 117 4.87 7.75 -4.90
CA ILE A 117 5.94 6.88 -5.39
C ILE A 117 5.64 5.44 -4.94
N PRO A 118 5.25 4.54 -5.84
CA PRO A 118 5.04 3.15 -5.49
C PRO A 118 6.36 2.42 -5.23
N ILE A 119 6.40 1.57 -4.21
CA ILE A 119 7.55 0.67 -3.98
C ILE A 119 7.69 -0.26 -5.18
N PRO A 120 8.87 -0.28 -5.85
CA PRO A 120 9.07 -1.10 -7.03
C PRO A 120 9.28 -2.57 -6.68
N LEU A 121 8.75 -3.46 -7.51
CA LEU A 121 9.12 -4.86 -7.53
C LEU A 121 10.47 -5.05 -8.23
N HIS A 122 11.21 -6.08 -7.82
CA HIS A 122 12.33 -6.56 -8.63
C HIS A 122 11.81 -7.06 -9.99
N TRP A 123 12.58 -6.85 -11.06
CA TRP A 123 12.16 -7.15 -12.42
C TRP A 123 11.66 -8.59 -12.61
N THR A 124 12.32 -9.60 -11.98
CA THR A 124 11.89 -11.01 -12.05
C THR A 124 10.50 -11.24 -11.45
N ARG A 125 10.18 -10.55 -10.34
CA ARG A 125 8.83 -10.62 -9.75
C ARG A 125 7.80 -9.90 -10.60
N LYS A 126 8.20 -8.79 -11.22
CA LYS A 126 7.33 -8.04 -12.13
C LYS A 126 7.00 -8.86 -13.37
N GLN A 127 7.99 -9.56 -13.96
CA GLN A 127 7.75 -10.48 -15.09
C GLN A 127 6.80 -11.62 -14.70
N LYS A 128 7.06 -12.29 -13.57
CA LYS A 128 6.21 -13.40 -13.11
C LYS A 128 4.78 -12.96 -12.80
N ARG A 129 4.58 -11.76 -12.27
CA ARG A 129 3.28 -11.24 -11.85
C ARG A 129 2.55 -10.47 -12.95
N GLY A 130 3.29 -9.90 -13.91
CA GLY A 130 2.77 -9.04 -14.97
C GLY A 130 2.58 -7.57 -14.56
N TYR A 131 2.51 -7.26 -13.27
CA TYR A 131 2.27 -5.90 -12.75
C TYR A 131 2.92 -5.67 -11.39
N ASN A 132 2.95 -4.40 -10.96
CA ASN A 132 3.32 -3.98 -9.62
C ASN A 132 2.06 -3.54 -8.85
N GLN A 133 1.69 -4.28 -7.80
CA GLN A 133 0.51 -3.99 -6.98
C GLN A 133 0.57 -2.60 -6.35
N ALA A 134 1.73 -2.18 -5.84
CA ALA A 134 1.90 -0.85 -5.27
C ALA A 134 1.68 0.26 -6.32
N ALA A 135 2.08 0.02 -7.58
CA ALA A 135 1.83 0.96 -8.66
C ALA A 135 0.35 1.05 -9.04
N LEU A 136 -0.38 -0.08 -9.05
CA LEU A 136 -1.82 -0.08 -9.26
C LEU A 136 -2.56 0.69 -8.16
N LEU A 137 -2.19 0.46 -6.89
CA LEU A 137 -2.74 1.19 -5.74
C LEU A 137 -2.44 2.69 -5.84
N ALA A 138 -1.18 3.05 -6.12
CA ALA A 138 -0.78 4.45 -6.26
C ALA A 138 -1.53 5.16 -7.41
N LYS A 139 -1.70 4.50 -8.55
CA LYS A 139 -2.45 5.06 -9.69
C LYS A 139 -3.92 5.29 -9.34
N SER A 140 -4.55 4.30 -8.70
CA SER A 140 -5.94 4.43 -8.29
C SER A 140 -6.10 5.55 -7.27
N LEU A 141 -5.27 5.60 -6.23
CA LEU A 141 -5.26 6.66 -5.24
C LEU A 141 -4.98 8.03 -5.86
N GLY A 142 -3.93 8.14 -6.69
CA GLY A 142 -3.51 9.38 -7.32
C GLY A 142 -4.61 10.00 -8.19
N LYS A 143 -5.38 9.16 -8.90
CA LYS A 143 -6.56 9.59 -9.66
C LYS A 143 -7.63 10.22 -8.76
N GLN A 144 -7.86 9.66 -7.56
CA GLN A 144 -8.88 10.14 -6.63
C GLN A 144 -8.48 11.46 -5.93
N VAL A 145 -7.18 11.58 -5.59
CA VAL A 145 -6.70 12.73 -4.80
C VAL A 145 -6.01 13.82 -5.64
N GLY A 146 -5.92 13.64 -6.96
CA GLY A 146 -5.29 14.60 -7.87
C GLY A 146 -3.77 14.71 -7.72
N VAL A 147 -3.08 13.67 -7.23
CA VAL A 147 -1.63 13.68 -7.02
C VAL A 147 -0.93 12.81 -8.07
N PRO A 148 0.10 13.33 -8.77
CA PRO A 148 0.80 12.58 -9.81
C PRO A 148 1.54 11.37 -9.25
N VAL A 149 1.59 10.28 -10.04
CA VAL A 149 2.30 9.04 -9.69
C VAL A 149 3.61 8.96 -10.47
N LYS A 150 4.72 8.79 -9.77
CA LYS A 150 6.08 8.71 -10.33
C LYS A 150 6.67 7.30 -10.14
N GLU A 151 6.36 6.39 -11.06
CA GLU A 151 6.77 4.97 -10.97
C GLU A 151 8.27 4.73 -11.23
N LYS A 152 8.94 5.64 -11.91
CA LYS A 152 10.33 5.47 -12.36
C LYS A 152 11.38 6.13 -11.46
N VAL A 153 10.96 6.90 -10.46
CA VAL A 153 11.87 7.61 -9.54
C VAL A 153 12.61 6.62 -8.64
N LEU A 154 11.90 5.64 -8.10
CA LEU A 154 12.48 4.59 -7.26
C LEU A 154 12.59 3.30 -8.07
N ILE A 155 13.78 2.73 -8.13
CA ILE A 155 14.02 1.46 -8.83
C ILE A 155 14.61 0.43 -7.87
N ARG A 156 14.26 -0.84 -8.06
CA ARG A 156 14.79 -1.95 -7.28
C ARG A 156 15.85 -2.68 -8.08
N VAL A 157 17.09 -2.60 -7.62
CA VAL A 157 18.26 -3.14 -8.35
C VAL A 157 18.70 -4.51 -7.85
N ARG A 158 18.27 -4.93 -6.65
CA ARG A 158 18.62 -6.23 -6.10
C ARG A 158 17.39 -7.12 -5.87
N LYS A 159 17.54 -8.39 -6.22
CA LYS A 159 16.59 -9.43 -5.80
C LYS A 159 16.81 -9.71 -4.32
N THR A 160 15.79 -9.50 -3.51
CA THR A 160 15.84 -9.73 -2.07
C THR A 160 15.00 -10.94 -1.69
N VAL A 161 15.38 -11.63 -0.61
CA VAL A 161 14.60 -12.74 -0.04
C VAL A 161 13.25 -12.22 0.44
N PRO A 162 12.16 -13.00 0.33
CA PRO A 162 10.87 -12.62 0.87
C PRO A 162 10.95 -12.29 2.36
N MET A 163 10.43 -11.12 2.76
CA MET A 163 10.53 -10.62 4.14
C MET A 163 9.93 -11.57 5.19
N LYS A 164 8.92 -12.37 4.80
CA LYS A 164 8.31 -13.36 5.68
C LYS A 164 9.27 -14.50 6.14
N LEU A 165 10.37 -14.70 5.41
CA LEU A 165 11.37 -15.74 5.69
C LEU A 165 12.55 -15.24 6.51
N LEU A 166 12.55 -13.96 6.92
CA LEU A 166 13.67 -13.28 7.54
C LEU A 166 13.34 -12.78 8.94
N ASN A 167 14.32 -12.85 9.85
CA ASN A 167 14.26 -12.19 11.14
C ASN A 167 14.44 -10.65 11.02
N PRO A 168 14.20 -9.85 12.06
CA PRO A 168 14.27 -8.39 11.99
C PRO A 168 15.61 -7.84 11.49
N THR A 169 16.72 -8.38 11.93
CA THR A 169 18.07 -7.97 11.52
C THR A 169 18.33 -8.31 10.06
N GLU A 170 17.98 -9.53 9.64
CA GLU A 170 18.07 -9.97 8.26
C GLU A 170 17.23 -9.12 7.32
N ARG A 171 16.03 -8.67 7.74
CA ARG A 171 15.18 -7.78 6.96
C ARG A 171 15.86 -6.46 6.63
N GLN A 172 16.54 -5.84 7.61
CA GLN A 172 17.30 -4.61 7.39
C GLN A 172 18.45 -4.82 6.41
N ASN A 173 19.24 -5.88 6.59
CA ASN A 173 20.39 -6.18 5.73
C ASN A 173 19.94 -6.54 4.30
N ASN A 174 18.82 -7.24 4.17
CA ASN A 174 18.23 -7.65 2.89
C ASN A 174 17.81 -6.45 2.02
N LEU A 175 17.45 -5.33 2.64
CA LEU A 175 17.04 -4.11 1.95
C LEU A 175 18.19 -3.13 1.71
N LYS A 176 19.34 -3.28 2.37
CA LYS A 176 20.49 -2.40 2.15
C LYS A 176 20.89 -2.41 0.67
N LYS A 177 20.97 -1.22 0.08
CA LYS A 177 21.32 -1.02 -1.34
C LYS A 177 20.39 -1.76 -2.34
N ALA A 178 19.16 -2.13 -1.90
CA ALA A 178 18.20 -2.76 -2.79
C ALA A 178 17.49 -1.77 -3.72
N PHE A 179 17.47 -0.50 -3.34
CA PHE A 179 16.80 0.57 -4.05
C PHE A 179 17.78 1.65 -4.48
N LEU A 180 17.51 2.26 -5.63
CA LEU A 180 18.19 3.45 -6.12
C LEU A 180 17.15 4.49 -6.55
N ILE A 181 17.49 5.77 -6.37
CA ILE A 181 16.74 6.89 -6.95
C ILE A 181 17.30 7.12 -8.34
N ARG A 182 16.44 7.11 -9.35
CA ARG A 182 16.82 7.33 -10.74
C ARG A 182 16.56 8.78 -11.15
N GLY A 183 17.59 9.44 -11.68
CA GLY A 183 17.52 10.78 -12.26
C GLY A 183 17.79 11.91 -11.27
N ASN A 184 18.29 13.04 -11.79
CA ASN A 184 18.50 14.28 -11.06
C ASN A 184 17.22 15.14 -10.97
N ASP A 185 16.10 14.66 -11.51
CA ASP A 185 14.82 15.38 -11.58
C ASP A 185 14.05 15.42 -10.25
N VAL A 186 14.66 15.00 -9.14
CA VAL A 186 13.97 14.99 -7.86
C VAL A 186 14.00 16.39 -7.22
N LYS A 187 13.34 17.33 -7.87
CA LYS A 187 12.89 18.58 -7.21
C LYS A 187 11.72 18.36 -6.27
N LEU A 188 11.41 17.08 -5.97
CA LEU A 188 10.31 16.71 -5.08
C LEU A 188 10.72 16.99 -3.64
N LYS A 189 9.99 17.88 -2.97
CA LYS A 189 10.21 18.24 -1.56
C LYS A 189 9.52 17.24 -0.64
N THR A 190 8.31 16.86 -1.00
CA THR A 190 7.48 15.95 -0.19
C THR A 190 6.91 14.85 -1.08
N VAL A 191 7.08 13.61 -0.70
CA VAL A 191 6.54 12.45 -1.42
C VAL A 191 5.81 11.50 -0.47
N ILE A 192 4.81 10.81 -0.99
CA ILE A 192 4.19 9.69 -0.28
C ILE A 192 4.63 8.40 -0.98
N ILE A 193 5.29 7.53 -0.23
CA ILE A 193 5.63 6.19 -0.68
C ILE A 193 4.42 5.29 -0.46
N VAL A 194 4.03 4.56 -1.50
CA VAL A 194 2.87 3.65 -1.47
C VAL A 194 3.33 2.20 -1.53
N ASP A 195 2.85 1.39 -0.60
CA ASP A 195 3.05 -0.06 -0.59
C ASP A 195 1.75 -0.77 -0.19
N ASP A 196 1.67 -2.08 -0.42
CA ASP A 196 0.49 -2.88 -0.08
C ASP A 196 0.52 -3.42 1.36
N ILE A 197 1.69 -3.65 1.93
CA ILE A 197 1.86 -4.14 3.31
C ILE A 197 3.02 -3.41 3.99
N TYR A 198 2.72 -2.75 5.10
CA TYR A 198 3.73 -2.24 6.00
C TYR A 198 4.03 -3.28 7.09
N THR A 199 5.29 -3.60 7.31
CA THR A 199 5.75 -4.51 8.38
C THR A 199 6.56 -3.77 9.44
N THR A 200 7.80 -3.42 9.11
CA THR A 200 8.76 -2.81 10.06
C THR A 200 9.39 -1.51 9.53
N GLY A 201 9.06 -1.11 8.32
CA GLY A 201 9.64 0.07 7.66
C GLY A 201 11.04 -0.13 7.14
#